data_7c603c1380723f37c817b0ecf65af1a3
#
_entry.id   7c603c1380723f37c817b0ecf65af1a3
#
_cell.length_a   1.000
_cell.length_b   1.000
_cell.length_c   1.000
_cell.angle_alpha   90.00
_cell.angle_beta   90.00
_cell.angle_gamma   90.00
#
_symmetry.space_group_name_H-M   'P 1'
#
loop_
_entity.id
_entity.type
_entity.pdbx_description
1 polymer ?
#
loop_
_entity_poly.entity_id
_entity_poly.type
_entity_poly.pdbx_seq_one_letter_code
_entity_poly.pdbx_strand_id
1 'polypeptide(L)'
;MKKMMFLAMMMAMTITANAMSYRAARNEALFLSDKMAYELNLTDAQYEAVYEINLDYLMSVNGRADVFGPWWDRRNADLRYVLTTWQYARFLDRTYFYRPVTWRNGGLTIHVYSHYDRARFYRHHPTVYVTYRGGHNRKPSHFYANRRLAKPAPAPAVRHHNPPKHDKVVGGPHHAPKHDKAVGGSHHVIAKNTPAHRGPGHDRGRR
;
A
#
# COMPACT_ATOMS: atom_id res chain seq x y z
N MET A 1 -15.07 31.97 47.61
CA MET A 1 -14.26 32.37 46.46
C MET A 1 -13.07 31.46 46.18
N LYS A 2 -12.38 30.88 47.17
CA LYS A 2 -11.23 29.98 46.99
C LYS A 2 -11.56 28.64 46.27
N LYS A 3 -12.79 28.11 46.45
CA LYS A 3 -13.22 26.85 45.83
C LYS A 3 -13.53 26.98 44.33
N MET A 4 -13.91 28.15 43.85
CA MET A 4 -14.14 28.42 42.41
C MET A 4 -12.83 28.53 41.60
N MET A 5 -11.76 28.97 42.25
CA MET A 5 -10.46 29.12 41.62
C MET A 5 -9.79 27.75 41.31
N PHE A 6 -10.04 26.74 42.16
CA PHE A 6 -9.55 25.38 41.92
C PHE A 6 -10.28 24.66 40.76
N LEU A 7 -11.58 24.98 40.57
CA LEU A 7 -12.34 24.40 39.46
C LEU A 7 -11.90 24.98 38.10
N ALA A 8 -11.54 26.26 38.06
CA ALA A 8 -11.00 26.91 36.86
C ALA A 8 -9.57 26.40 36.51
N MET A 9 -8.79 26.01 37.52
CA MET A 9 -7.44 25.48 37.30
C MET A 9 -7.44 24.00 36.84
N MET A 10 -8.49 23.23 37.13
CA MET A 10 -8.65 21.86 36.64
C MET A 10 -9.14 21.79 35.18
N MET A 11 -9.76 22.83 34.64
CA MET A 11 -10.16 22.87 33.22
C MET A 11 -9.02 23.22 32.25
N ALA A 12 -7.86 23.59 32.77
CA ALA A 12 -6.67 23.84 31.95
C ALA A 12 -5.76 22.62 31.81
N MET A 13 -6.25 21.40 32.11
CA MET A 13 -5.60 20.18 31.61
C MET A 13 -5.84 20.11 30.10
N THR A 14 -4.98 20.81 29.42
CA THR A 14 -4.77 20.74 27.99
C THR A 14 -4.83 19.29 27.56
N ILE A 15 -5.80 18.98 26.70
CA ILE A 15 -5.77 17.81 25.84
C ILE A 15 -4.42 17.91 25.12
N THR A 16 -3.41 17.23 25.62
CA THR A 16 -2.17 17.05 24.87
C THR A 16 -2.56 16.23 23.66
N ALA A 17 -2.82 16.92 22.56
CA ALA A 17 -2.89 16.30 21.25
C ALA A 17 -1.57 15.54 21.12
N ASN A 18 -1.63 14.21 21.10
CA ASN A 18 -0.44 13.37 20.98
C ASN A 18 0.08 13.44 19.54
N ALA A 19 0.64 14.60 19.19
CA ALA A 19 1.45 14.75 18.00
C ALA A 19 2.53 13.66 18.00
N MET A 20 2.79 13.09 16.87
CA MET A 20 3.87 12.12 16.72
C MET A 20 5.21 12.79 17.06
N SER A 21 6.02 12.17 17.92
CA SER A 21 7.36 12.70 18.20
C SER A 21 8.17 12.74 16.90
N TYR A 22 9.11 13.69 16.78
CA TYR A 22 10.00 13.78 15.62
C TYR A 22 10.66 12.43 15.29
N ARG A 23 11.14 11.70 16.31
CA ARG A 23 11.77 10.38 16.10
C ARG A 23 10.79 9.37 15.49
N ALA A 24 9.56 9.32 15.97
CA ALA A 24 8.54 8.44 15.44
C ALA A 24 8.16 8.87 14.01
N ALA A 25 7.87 10.15 13.79
CA ALA A 25 7.54 10.68 12.46
C ALA A 25 8.65 10.41 11.44
N ARG A 26 9.92 10.53 11.83
CA ARG A 26 11.08 10.26 11.01
C ARG A 26 11.13 8.80 10.54
N ASN A 27 10.90 7.86 11.44
CA ASN A 27 10.91 6.43 11.12
C ASN A 27 9.71 6.04 10.24
N GLU A 28 8.53 6.57 10.55
CA GLU A 28 7.32 6.32 9.77
C GLU A 28 7.40 6.94 8.37
N ALA A 29 7.96 8.15 8.25
CA ALA A 29 8.22 8.78 6.96
C ALA A 29 9.21 7.97 6.12
N LEU A 30 10.27 7.45 6.75
CA LEU A 30 11.24 6.60 6.06
C LEU A 30 10.57 5.35 5.51
N PHE A 31 9.81 4.64 6.35
CA PHE A 31 9.13 3.42 5.95
C PHE A 31 8.13 3.66 4.81
N LEU A 32 7.27 4.67 4.95
CA LEU A 32 6.30 5.06 3.93
C LEU A 32 6.99 5.42 2.60
N SER A 33 8.04 6.22 2.67
CA SER A 33 8.77 6.69 1.47
C SER A 33 9.55 5.58 0.79
N ASP A 34 10.09 4.63 1.53
CA ASP A 34 10.75 3.44 0.98
C ASP A 34 9.77 2.59 0.13
N LYS A 35 8.54 2.38 0.63
CA LYS A 35 7.53 1.64 -0.11
C LYS A 35 7.05 2.41 -1.35
N MET A 36 6.89 3.74 -1.23
CA MET A 36 6.62 4.59 -2.38
C MET A 36 7.75 4.52 -3.40
N ALA A 37 9.01 4.57 -2.97
CA ALA A 37 10.17 4.49 -3.86
C ALA A 37 10.21 3.15 -4.61
N TYR A 38 9.89 2.07 -3.94
CA TYR A 38 9.83 0.73 -4.54
C TYR A 38 8.68 0.61 -5.56
N GLU A 39 7.43 0.94 -5.17
CA GLU A 39 6.27 0.75 -6.04
C GLU A 39 6.20 1.75 -7.19
N LEU A 40 6.62 2.99 -6.97
CA LEU A 40 6.56 4.06 -7.96
C LEU A 40 7.85 4.18 -8.76
N ASN A 41 8.86 3.33 -8.50
CA ASN A 41 10.17 3.37 -9.12
C ASN A 41 10.79 4.78 -9.10
N LEU A 42 10.89 5.35 -7.89
CA LEU A 42 11.43 6.70 -7.71
C LEU A 42 12.94 6.74 -7.98
N THR A 43 13.42 7.84 -8.53
CA THR A 43 14.88 8.16 -8.51
C THR A 43 15.32 8.48 -7.08
N ASP A 44 16.61 8.51 -6.82
CA ASP A 44 17.13 8.88 -5.50
C ASP A 44 16.72 10.30 -5.10
N ALA A 45 16.78 11.26 -6.04
CA ALA A 45 16.36 12.62 -5.81
C ALA A 45 14.84 12.74 -5.51
N GLN A 46 14.01 11.93 -6.19
CA GLN A 46 12.59 11.86 -5.88
C GLN A 46 12.35 11.21 -4.51
N TYR A 47 13.08 10.16 -4.17
CA TYR A 47 12.96 9.48 -2.88
C TYR A 47 13.30 10.41 -1.72
N GLU A 48 14.37 11.21 -1.83
CA GLU A 48 14.71 12.23 -0.85
C GLU A 48 13.58 13.24 -0.67
N ALA A 49 13.07 13.81 -1.76
CA ALA A 49 11.97 14.77 -1.71
C ALA A 49 10.68 14.16 -1.13
N VAL A 50 10.34 12.93 -1.51
CA VAL A 50 9.18 12.20 -0.96
C VAL A 50 9.33 11.96 0.54
N TYR A 51 10.53 11.63 1.00
CA TYR A 51 10.81 11.49 2.42
C TYR A 51 10.61 12.81 3.18
N GLU A 52 11.16 13.93 2.69
CA GLU A 52 10.96 15.26 3.28
C GLU A 52 9.48 15.62 3.39
N ILE A 53 8.72 15.41 2.29
CA ILE A 53 7.29 15.71 2.23
C ILE A 53 6.48 14.84 3.20
N ASN A 54 6.77 13.56 3.29
CA ASN A 54 6.09 12.65 4.22
C ASN A 54 6.41 12.98 5.68
N LEU A 55 7.67 13.32 5.99
CA LEU A 55 8.08 13.73 7.34
C LEU A 55 7.35 15.00 7.77
N ASP A 56 7.31 16.01 6.92
CA ASP A 56 6.61 17.27 7.19
C ASP A 56 5.13 17.06 7.46
N TYR A 57 4.49 16.21 6.67
CA TYR A 57 3.10 15.86 6.88
C TYR A 57 2.86 15.16 8.22
N LEU A 58 3.63 14.09 8.51
CA LEU A 58 3.47 13.32 9.75
C LEU A 58 3.73 14.15 11.01
N MET A 59 4.67 15.09 10.95
CA MET A 59 4.94 16.03 12.03
C MET A 59 3.84 17.08 12.22
N SER A 60 3.04 17.33 11.20
CA SER A 60 1.99 18.36 11.22
C SER A 60 0.62 17.82 11.64
N VAL A 61 0.46 16.48 11.77
CA VAL A 61 -0.80 15.86 12.20
C VAL A 61 -0.84 15.77 13.72
N ASN A 62 -1.61 16.66 14.33
CA ASN A 62 -1.77 16.77 15.79
C ASN A 62 -3.10 16.19 16.29
N GLY A 63 -4.03 15.91 15.39
CA GLY A 63 -5.35 15.39 15.72
C GLY A 63 -6.11 14.87 14.51
N ARG A 64 -7.32 14.37 14.75
CA ARG A 64 -8.18 13.81 13.70
C ARG A 64 -8.46 14.79 12.55
N ALA A 65 -8.65 16.06 12.86
CA ALA A 65 -8.94 17.09 11.84
C ALA A 65 -7.77 17.33 10.88
N ASP A 66 -6.54 17.10 11.32
CA ASP A 66 -5.34 17.34 10.51
C ASP A 66 -5.07 16.22 9.50
N VAL A 67 -5.65 15.01 9.72
CA VAL A 67 -5.38 13.83 8.88
C VAL A 67 -5.66 14.08 7.41
N PHE A 68 -6.78 14.75 7.10
CA PHE A 68 -7.15 15.15 5.74
C PHE A 68 -7.37 16.68 5.65
N GLY A 69 -6.62 17.41 6.47
CA GLY A 69 -6.63 18.86 6.53
C GLY A 69 -5.60 19.51 5.59
N PRO A 70 -5.31 20.80 5.78
CA PRO A 70 -4.43 21.57 4.91
C PRO A 70 -3.03 20.96 4.70
N TRP A 71 -2.50 20.23 5.68
CA TRP A 71 -1.20 19.58 5.57
C TRP A 71 -1.22 18.36 4.66
N TRP A 72 -2.35 17.66 4.58
CA TRP A 72 -2.56 16.58 3.63
C TRP A 72 -2.69 17.13 2.20
N ASP A 73 -3.44 18.21 2.01
CA ASP A 73 -3.55 18.90 0.72
C ASP A 73 -2.18 19.39 0.26
N ARG A 74 -1.41 20.00 1.18
CA ARG A 74 -0.05 20.44 0.91
C ARG A 74 0.85 19.28 0.50
N ARG A 75 0.83 18.18 1.24
CA ARG A 75 1.60 16.98 0.91
C ARG A 75 1.31 16.48 -0.52
N ASN A 76 0.03 16.41 -0.88
CA ASN A 76 -0.38 15.92 -2.20
C ASN A 76 0.01 16.89 -3.32
N ALA A 77 -0.08 18.20 -3.08
CA ALA A 77 0.40 19.21 -4.02
C ALA A 77 1.91 19.15 -4.23
N ASP A 78 2.69 19.00 -3.15
CA ASP A 78 4.15 18.87 -3.23
C ASP A 78 4.56 17.57 -3.95
N LEU A 79 3.90 16.44 -3.66
CA LEU A 79 4.11 15.16 -4.37
C LEU A 79 3.82 15.28 -5.87
N ARG A 80 2.83 16.10 -6.27
CA ARG A 80 2.53 16.32 -7.69
C ARG A 80 3.68 17.01 -8.44
N TYR A 81 4.47 17.84 -7.79
CA TYR A 81 5.66 18.43 -8.38
C TYR A 81 6.85 17.46 -8.46
N VAL A 82 6.94 16.54 -7.52
CA VAL A 82 8.04 15.57 -7.42
C VAL A 82 7.85 14.38 -8.35
N LEU A 83 6.62 13.89 -8.46
CA LEU A 83 6.28 12.67 -9.20
C LEU A 83 5.99 13.00 -10.68
N THR A 84 6.37 12.09 -11.58
CA THR A 84 5.90 12.13 -12.95
C THR A 84 4.39 11.87 -13.02
N THR A 85 3.75 12.21 -14.14
CA THR A 85 2.31 11.98 -14.33
C THR A 85 1.94 10.51 -14.07
N TRP A 86 2.73 9.56 -14.57
CA TRP A 86 2.51 8.14 -14.35
C TRP A 86 2.67 7.74 -12.87
N GLN A 87 3.75 8.19 -12.22
CA GLN A 87 3.98 7.92 -10.81
C GLN A 87 2.87 8.49 -9.93
N TYR A 88 2.41 9.72 -10.25
CA TYR A 88 1.34 10.36 -9.51
C TYR A 88 -0.01 9.64 -9.69
N ALA A 89 -0.34 9.18 -10.89
CA ALA A 89 -1.53 8.36 -11.13
C ALA A 89 -1.48 7.07 -10.27
N ARG A 90 -0.36 6.35 -10.27
CA ARG A 90 -0.20 5.15 -9.42
C ARG A 90 -0.24 5.47 -7.93
N PHE A 91 0.28 6.61 -7.50
CA PHE A 91 0.17 7.09 -6.13
C PHE A 91 -1.29 7.28 -5.71
N LEU A 92 -2.13 7.86 -6.56
CA LEU A 92 -3.55 8.04 -6.29
C LEU A 92 -4.30 6.70 -6.19
N ASP A 93 -3.94 5.70 -7.01
CA ASP A 93 -4.54 4.36 -6.99
C ASP A 93 -4.19 3.56 -5.73
N ARG A 94 -3.13 3.93 -5.03
CA ARG A 94 -2.70 3.27 -3.80
C ARG A 94 -3.24 4.00 -2.57
N THR A 95 -4.39 3.61 -2.09
CA THR A 95 -5.05 4.28 -0.95
C THR A 95 -4.11 4.40 0.25
N TYR A 96 -3.28 3.39 0.53
CA TYR A 96 -2.31 3.41 1.63
C TYR A 96 -1.15 4.39 1.42
N PHE A 97 -0.93 4.92 0.21
CA PHE A 97 -0.02 6.04 -0.07
C PHE A 97 -0.76 7.38 -0.08
N TYR A 98 -1.90 7.44 -0.76
CA TYR A 98 -2.68 8.68 -0.91
C TYR A 98 -3.27 9.13 0.43
N ARG A 99 -3.84 8.18 1.19
CA ARG A 99 -4.36 8.36 2.56
C ARG A 99 -3.55 7.53 3.55
N PRO A 100 -2.31 7.96 3.85
CA PRO A 100 -1.35 7.09 4.53
C PRO A 100 -1.69 6.80 5.98
N VAL A 101 -2.54 7.62 6.60
CA VAL A 101 -2.85 7.51 8.03
C VAL A 101 -4.35 7.66 8.32
N THR A 102 -4.76 7.10 9.47
CA THR A 102 -6.03 7.41 10.14
C THR A 102 -5.77 7.73 11.60
N TRP A 103 -6.71 8.46 12.21
CA TRP A 103 -6.69 8.76 13.64
C TRP A 103 -7.60 7.79 14.39
N ARG A 104 -7.03 6.94 15.26
CA ARG A 104 -7.78 5.99 16.08
C ARG A 104 -7.25 5.99 17.51
N ASN A 105 -8.14 5.90 18.50
CA ASN A 105 -7.79 5.76 19.94
C ASN A 105 -6.76 6.79 20.42
N GLY A 106 -6.88 8.05 19.97
CA GLY A 106 -5.96 9.13 20.36
C GLY A 106 -4.61 9.12 19.66
N GLY A 107 -4.41 8.29 18.63
CA GLY A 107 -3.14 8.21 17.90
C GLY A 107 -3.29 7.96 16.40
N LEU A 108 -2.17 8.05 15.68
CA LEU A 108 -2.07 7.77 14.25
C LEU A 108 -1.88 6.26 14.00
N THR A 109 -2.63 5.76 13.04
CA THR A 109 -2.43 4.42 12.47
C THR A 109 -1.93 4.58 11.03
N ILE A 110 -0.81 3.97 10.71
CA ILE A 110 -0.16 4.04 9.39
C ILE A 110 -0.66 2.88 8.52
N HIS A 111 -1.23 3.18 7.37
CA HIS A 111 -1.91 2.18 6.52
C HIS A 111 -0.95 1.26 5.76
N VAL A 112 0.23 1.73 5.41
CA VAL A 112 1.21 0.96 4.63
C VAL A 112 1.63 -0.35 5.33
N TYR A 113 1.48 -0.43 6.65
CA TYR A 113 1.79 -1.63 7.43
C TYR A 113 0.83 -2.81 7.22
N SER A 114 -0.35 -2.59 6.63
CA SER A 114 -1.25 -3.67 6.25
C SER A 114 -0.82 -4.37 4.94
N HIS A 115 0.14 -3.79 4.22
CA HIS A 115 0.60 -4.29 2.92
C HIS A 115 2.06 -4.73 2.93
N TYR A 116 2.84 -4.32 3.94
CA TYR A 116 4.28 -4.55 4.00
C TYR A 116 4.77 -4.96 5.37
N ASP A 117 5.71 -5.88 5.40
CA ASP A 117 6.45 -6.23 6.60
C ASP A 117 7.26 -5.03 7.10
N ARG A 118 7.15 -4.75 8.41
CA ARG A 118 7.83 -3.65 9.09
C ARG A 118 9.35 -3.78 9.10
N ALA A 119 9.88 -4.99 9.03
CA ALA A 119 11.31 -5.24 9.04
C ALA A 119 11.97 -5.09 7.67
N ARG A 120 11.18 -5.00 6.58
CA ARG A 120 11.73 -5.03 5.23
C ARG A 120 11.83 -3.64 4.64
N PHE A 121 13.06 -3.22 4.27
CA PHE A 121 13.35 -2.05 3.44
C PHE A 121 13.85 -2.48 2.07
N TYR A 122 13.52 -1.69 1.04
CA TYR A 122 13.88 -1.96 -0.36
C TYR A 122 15.00 -1.05 -0.86
N ARG A 123 15.20 0.09 -0.20
CA ARG A 123 16.20 1.12 -0.56
C ARG A 123 17.09 1.43 0.63
N HIS A 124 18.29 1.93 0.34
CA HIS A 124 19.10 2.58 1.36
C HIS A 124 18.39 3.83 1.87
N HIS A 125 18.70 4.24 3.10
CA HIS A 125 18.15 5.48 3.65
C HIS A 125 18.53 6.66 2.75
N PRO A 126 17.59 7.63 2.50
CA PRO A 126 17.94 8.83 1.76
C PRO A 126 18.97 9.65 2.55
N THR A 127 19.84 10.39 1.86
CA THR A 127 20.92 11.16 2.51
C THR A 127 20.35 12.18 3.51
N VAL A 128 19.19 12.74 3.19
CA VAL A 128 18.45 13.69 4.04
C VAL A 128 17.87 13.08 5.32
N TYR A 129 17.86 11.76 5.47
CA TYR A 129 17.30 11.09 6.66
C TYR A 129 17.94 11.53 7.97
N VAL A 130 19.24 11.76 7.99
CA VAL A 130 19.96 12.17 9.18
C VAL A 130 20.00 13.69 9.37
N THR A 131 19.85 14.47 8.31
CA THR A 131 20.04 15.93 8.31
C THR A 131 18.74 16.72 8.32
N TYR A 132 17.70 16.24 7.64
CA TYR A 132 16.43 16.96 7.51
C TYR A 132 15.63 16.94 8.82
N ARG A 133 15.16 18.11 9.24
CA ARG A 133 14.41 18.31 10.50
C ARG A 133 12.97 18.78 10.28
N GLY A 134 12.52 18.86 9.03
CA GLY A 134 11.19 19.35 8.68
C GLY A 134 11.16 20.83 8.30
N GLY A 135 10.00 21.28 7.84
CA GLY A 135 9.69 22.68 7.60
C GLY A 135 9.61 23.12 6.13
N HIS A 136 9.81 22.23 5.15
CA HIS A 136 9.60 22.57 3.74
C HIS A 136 8.12 22.80 3.41
N ASN A 137 7.19 22.20 4.14
CA ASN A 137 5.77 22.46 4.01
C ASN A 137 5.36 23.91 4.36
N ARG A 138 6.22 24.66 5.04
CA ARG A 138 6.06 26.10 5.34
C ARG A 138 6.65 27.01 4.26
N LYS A 139 7.34 26.43 3.27
CA LYS A 139 7.86 27.14 2.11
C LYS A 139 6.72 27.45 1.12
N PRO A 140 6.93 28.33 0.13
CA PRO A 140 5.95 28.54 -0.92
C PRO A 140 5.47 27.24 -1.57
N SER A 141 4.23 27.21 -2.06
CA SER A 141 3.60 25.99 -2.61
C SER A 141 4.34 25.39 -3.81
N HIS A 142 5.18 26.18 -4.48
CA HIS A 142 6.00 25.73 -5.63
C HIS A 142 7.45 25.37 -5.25
N PHE A 143 7.74 25.21 -3.97
CA PHE A 143 9.12 24.91 -3.50
C PHE A 143 9.72 23.71 -4.23
N TYR A 144 8.97 22.61 -4.34
CA TYR A 144 9.44 21.40 -5.03
C TYR A 144 9.41 21.53 -6.57
N ALA A 145 8.57 22.42 -7.13
CA ALA A 145 8.54 22.66 -8.57
C ALA A 145 9.88 23.21 -9.10
N ASN A 146 10.59 23.98 -8.27
CA ASN A 146 11.86 24.61 -8.63
C ASN A 146 13.07 23.68 -8.38
N ARG A 147 12.87 22.50 -7.79
CA ARG A 147 13.94 21.50 -7.61
C ARG A 147 14.11 20.71 -8.91
N ARG A 148 15.31 20.69 -9.44
CA ARG A 148 15.65 19.82 -10.58
C ARG A 148 15.74 18.38 -10.07
N LEU A 149 14.62 17.68 -10.13
CA LEU A 149 14.59 16.26 -9.85
C LEU A 149 14.98 15.52 -11.14
N ALA A 150 15.91 14.57 -11.05
CA ALA A 150 16.26 13.74 -12.19
C ALA A 150 15.00 13.01 -12.68
N LYS A 151 14.78 13.03 -14.01
CA LYS A 151 13.70 12.21 -14.60
C LYS A 151 14.00 10.74 -14.28
N PRO A 152 13.02 9.94 -13.83
CA PRO A 152 13.23 8.52 -13.67
C PRO A 152 13.64 7.93 -15.01
N ALA A 153 14.53 6.94 -14.96
CA ALA A 153 14.75 6.09 -16.13
C ALA A 153 13.39 5.56 -16.63
N PRO A 154 13.18 5.42 -17.93
CA PRO A 154 11.96 4.81 -18.44
C PRO A 154 11.75 3.49 -17.71
N ALA A 155 10.51 3.23 -17.30
CA ALA A 155 10.17 1.99 -16.62
C ALA A 155 10.77 0.83 -17.42
N PRO A 156 11.48 -0.11 -16.77
CA PRO A 156 12.00 -1.27 -17.49
C PRO A 156 10.82 -1.88 -18.25
N ALA A 157 10.97 -2.04 -19.55
CA ALA A 157 9.95 -2.67 -20.38
C ALA A 157 9.56 -3.97 -19.67
N VAL A 158 8.29 -4.11 -19.34
CA VAL A 158 7.77 -5.35 -18.79
C VAL A 158 8.10 -6.41 -19.83
N ARG A 159 9.15 -7.18 -19.58
CA ARG A 159 9.42 -8.37 -20.40
C ARG A 159 8.22 -9.27 -20.16
N HIS A 160 7.28 -9.22 -21.10
CA HIS A 160 6.29 -10.28 -21.20
C HIS A 160 7.09 -11.56 -21.29
N HIS A 161 7.06 -12.35 -20.22
CA HIS A 161 7.56 -13.72 -20.27
C HIS A 161 6.64 -14.42 -21.27
N ASN A 162 7.07 -14.46 -22.53
CA ASN A 162 6.44 -15.37 -23.47
C ASN A 162 6.62 -16.76 -22.88
N PRO A 163 5.53 -17.52 -22.68
CA PRO A 163 5.66 -18.91 -22.27
C PRO A 163 6.57 -19.61 -23.29
N PRO A 164 7.45 -20.52 -22.84
CA PRO A 164 8.32 -21.26 -23.75
C PRO A 164 7.44 -21.85 -24.85
N LYS A 165 7.77 -21.53 -26.10
CA LYS A 165 7.17 -22.21 -27.25
C LYS A 165 7.49 -23.69 -27.06
N HIS A 166 6.44 -24.49 -26.89
CA HIS A 166 6.58 -25.95 -26.99
C HIS A 166 7.22 -26.25 -28.31
N ASP A 167 8.47 -26.68 -28.29
CA ASP A 167 9.14 -27.23 -29.44
C ASP A 167 8.28 -28.40 -29.95
N LYS A 168 7.84 -28.28 -31.19
CA LYS A 168 7.18 -29.37 -31.89
C LYS A 168 8.17 -30.54 -31.90
N VAL A 169 7.85 -31.56 -31.14
CA VAL A 169 8.53 -32.84 -31.23
C VAL A 169 8.36 -33.30 -32.69
N VAL A 170 9.45 -33.26 -33.45
CA VAL A 170 9.53 -33.83 -34.81
C VAL A 170 9.35 -35.33 -34.62
N GLY A 171 8.24 -35.83 -35.18
CA GLY A 171 7.91 -37.25 -35.14
C GLY A 171 8.98 -38.08 -35.82
N GLY A 172 9.61 -38.97 -35.06
CA GLY A 172 10.40 -40.06 -35.58
C GLY A 172 9.48 -41.17 -36.14
N PRO A 173 9.98 -42.01 -37.09
CA PRO A 173 9.15 -42.88 -37.90
C PRO A 173 8.49 -43.99 -37.09
N HIS A 174 7.20 -44.17 -37.38
CA HIS A 174 6.37 -45.23 -36.82
C HIS A 174 6.86 -46.60 -37.29
N HIS A 175 7.34 -47.42 -36.39
CA HIS A 175 7.32 -48.87 -36.55
C HIS A 175 6.02 -49.43 -35.97
N ALA A 176 5.17 -49.93 -36.86
CA ALA A 176 3.97 -50.64 -36.51
C ALA A 176 4.33 -52.09 -36.10
N PRO A 177 3.81 -52.64 -35.00
CA PRO A 177 3.75 -54.07 -34.78
C PRO A 177 2.43 -54.62 -35.33
N LYS A 178 2.56 -55.72 -36.01
CA LYS A 178 1.51 -56.49 -36.65
C LYS A 178 0.55 -57.11 -35.66
N HIS A 179 -0.68 -57.25 -36.14
CA HIS A 179 -1.81 -57.93 -35.52
C HIS A 179 -1.50 -59.35 -35.02
N ASP A 180 -2.07 -59.68 -33.89
CA ASP A 180 -2.58 -61.03 -33.65
C ASP A 180 -3.96 -60.95 -32.98
N LYS A 181 -4.86 -61.77 -33.55
CA LYS A 181 -6.29 -61.92 -33.23
C LYS A 181 -6.43 -62.86 -32.05
N ALA A 182 -7.36 -62.59 -31.13
CA ALA A 182 -8.27 -63.55 -30.51
C ALA A 182 -9.28 -62.76 -29.64
N VAL A 183 -10.49 -62.74 -30.01
CA VAL A 183 -11.66 -63.55 -29.68
C VAL A 183 -12.13 -63.41 -28.23
N GLY A 184 -13.31 -62.81 -28.11
CA GLY A 184 -14.35 -63.35 -27.22
C GLY A 184 -14.69 -62.57 -25.94
N GLY A 185 -15.94 -62.18 -25.82
CA GLY A 185 -16.60 -62.15 -24.53
C GLY A 185 -17.41 -60.89 -24.18
N SER A 186 -18.62 -60.92 -24.60
CA SER A 186 -19.78 -60.11 -24.17
C SER A 186 -19.94 -59.94 -22.68
N HIS A 187 -20.61 -58.91 -22.31
CA HIS A 187 -21.83 -58.69 -21.50
C HIS A 187 -21.74 -57.33 -20.79
N HIS A 188 -22.66 -56.42 -21.16
CA HIS A 188 -23.94 -56.10 -20.58
C HIS A 188 -23.82 -55.68 -19.09
N VAL A 189 -24.33 -54.58 -18.58
CA VAL A 189 -25.68 -53.96 -18.56
C VAL A 189 -25.58 -52.70 -17.66
N ILE A 190 -26.06 -51.55 -18.10
CA ILE A 190 -27.15 -50.69 -17.63
C ILE A 190 -27.28 -50.43 -16.08
N ALA A 191 -27.39 -49.21 -15.72
CA ALA A 191 -28.47 -48.42 -15.12
C ALA A 191 -27.94 -47.37 -14.16
N LYS A 192 -28.20 -46.09 -14.41
CA LYS A 192 -29.31 -45.26 -13.93
C LYS A 192 -29.59 -45.43 -12.43
N ASN A 193 -29.40 -44.33 -11.67
CA ASN A 193 -30.50 -43.56 -11.12
C ASN A 193 -30.05 -42.51 -10.11
N THR A 194 -30.44 -41.30 -10.34
CA THR A 194 -30.77 -40.29 -9.30
C THR A 194 -32.05 -40.77 -8.59
N PRO A 195 -32.28 -40.42 -7.30
CA PRO A 195 -33.15 -39.24 -7.12
C PRO A 195 -32.82 -38.37 -5.88
N ALA A 196 -33.36 -37.16 -6.00
CA ALA A 196 -33.57 -36.19 -4.95
C ALA A 196 -34.48 -36.69 -3.82
N HIS A 197 -34.28 -36.22 -2.61
CA HIS A 197 -35.37 -36.12 -1.64
C HIS A 197 -35.27 -34.85 -0.79
N ARG A 198 -36.35 -34.18 -0.88
CA ARG A 198 -36.95 -33.04 -0.22
C ARG A 198 -37.20 -33.33 1.27
N GLY A 199 -37.15 -32.19 2.07
CA GLY A 199 -37.47 -32.02 3.45
C GLY A 199 -38.74 -32.68 4.00
N PRO A 200 -39.33 -32.31 5.11
CA PRO A 200 -39.62 -30.98 5.67
C PRO A 200 -39.48 -30.83 7.22
N GLY A 201 -39.47 -29.61 7.73
CA GLY A 201 -40.29 -28.89 8.65
C GLY A 201 -40.72 -29.51 10.02
N HIS A 202 -40.73 -28.65 11.01
CA HIS A 202 -41.63 -28.44 12.15
C HIS A 202 -40.83 -27.81 13.29
N ASP A 203 -41.07 -26.59 13.67
CA ASP A 203 -42.15 -25.90 14.36
C ASP A 203 -42.21 -26.19 15.89
N ARG A 204 -42.44 -25.08 16.61
CA ARG A 204 -42.81 -24.94 18.03
C ARG A 204 -41.65 -25.00 19.05
N GLY A 205 -41.54 -24.10 20.00
CA GLY A 205 -42.39 -23.06 20.53
C GLY A 205 -41.92 -22.72 21.93
N ARG A 206 -42.19 -21.48 22.31
CA ARG A 206 -42.50 -20.99 23.65
C ARG A 206 -41.61 -21.40 24.85
N ARG A 207 -40.95 -20.47 25.43
CA ARG A 207 -41.40 -19.65 26.60
C ARG A 207 -40.42 -18.52 26.84
#